data_4cdc6f1f92c3cd8694f42a3c80ef420b
#
_entry.id   4cdc6f1f92c3cd8694f42a3c80ef420b
#
_cell.length_a   1.000
_cell.length_b   1.000
_cell.length_c   1.000
_cell.angle_alpha   90.00
_cell.angle_beta   90.00
_cell.angle_gamma   90.00
#
_symmetry.space_group_name_H-M   'P 1'
#
loop_
_entity.id
_entity.type
_entity.pdbx_description
1 polymer ?
#
loop_
_entity_poly.entity_id
_entity_poly.type
_entity_poly.pdbx_seq_one_letter_code
_entity_poly.pdbx_strand_id
1 'polypeptide(L)'
;KRAEAACKTDRRVAGGKTRPEMAANAEVRPRPLKVEAIKSSVDMVEFGKALRDLKLDVLGTDDSPIPITGYYAPCTHPKVSSLFRLRRESLARSSVNSFGSRNKCPVPGMLINTNNMLGFQNLDVASLLREEGKKILHDILCGKIEECPSLLLRFLVISFADLKNWKVYYNIAFPSVFNSKMTLLSLHSASEVLSQEEATSLSKSMKEWCGSNETTVLPFFWVDITSDSSVVVRQLKDWKDHQGDAQKLLFGFYDHGCRQDYPGWALRNYVAFLSLRWKIEKVRFLCYRERLGGIDLEKSLIGEASFAAPHGWDVSDYVPEVIGWEGETPGDGRKEMKLKSINLESLSPESKRSQVDQQQLMHLKLMGWRHFPVDLDKLCGTRCLVLGAGTLGCEVSRLLMTWGVRKLTVVDGGCVAMPDLVKQSLYVEKDCGVPRAIAIVPHLKERCPAVEVEGIQMEIPVPGNPVSPSKIASVLDRLKKLVASNEVVFLLTDTWESRWLPTLLCANGNKWLKWIIIIL
;
A
#
# COMPACT_ATOMS: atom_id res chain seq x y z
N LYS A 1 0.56 15.02 -53.18
CA LYS A 1 1.43 14.39 -54.21
C LYS A 1 1.77 13.00 -53.66
N ARG A 2 1.00 11.99 -53.92
CA ARG A 2 1.00 11.00 -55.03
C ARG A 2 2.39 10.42 -55.28
N ALA A 3 2.55 9.14 -54.98
CA ALA A 3 2.94 8.12 -55.98
C ALA A 3 2.61 6.72 -55.42
N GLU A 4 1.72 6.08 -56.11
CA GLU A 4 1.47 4.64 -56.21
C GLU A 4 2.58 3.97 -57.01
N ALA A 5 2.88 2.72 -56.71
CA ALA A 5 3.27 1.67 -57.69
C ALA A 5 3.36 0.35 -56.91
N ALA A 6 2.58 -0.56 -57.16
CA ALA A 6 2.34 -1.53 -58.21
C ALA A 6 2.75 -2.94 -57.76
N CYS A 7 1.73 -3.76 -57.67
CA CYS A 7 1.69 -5.21 -57.47
C CYS A 7 2.40 -5.93 -58.63
N LYS A 8 3.20 -6.96 -58.33
CA LYS A 8 3.51 -8.05 -59.26
C LYS A 8 3.37 -9.39 -58.58
N THR A 9 2.32 -10.06 -58.96
CA THR A 9 2.07 -11.50 -58.83
C THR A 9 3.09 -12.30 -59.65
N ASP A 10 3.68 -13.30 -58.99
CA ASP A 10 4.24 -14.43 -59.74
C ASP A 10 3.84 -15.75 -59.07
N ARG A 11 3.03 -16.51 -59.81
CA ARG A 11 2.66 -17.90 -59.54
C ARG A 11 3.81 -18.79 -59.98
N ARG A 12 4.32 -19.63 -59.07
CA ARG A 12 5.00 -20.90 -59.45
C ARG A 12 4.52 -22.04 -58.59
N VAL A 13 3.76 -22.84 -59.19
CA VAL A 13 3.63 -24.32 -59.34
C VAL A 13 4.23 -25.20 -58.23
N ALA A 14 3.38 -26.06 -57.74
CA ALA A 14 3.53 -27.16 -56.83
C ALA A 14 4.75 -28.07 -57.09
N GLY A 15 5.47 -28.34 -56.00
CA GLY A 15 6.40 -29.45 -55.88
C GLY A 15 6.22 -30.07 -54.49
N GLY A 16 5.56 -31.24 -54.47
CA GLY A 16 5.42 -32.03 -53.26
C GLY A 16 6.79 -32.41 -52.71
N LYS A 17 7.02 -32.07 -51.46
CA LYS A 17 8.08 -32.68 -50.65
C LYS A 17 7.43 -33.29 -49.41
N THR A 18 7.51 -34.59 -49.39
CA THR A 18 7.31 -35.52 -48.27
C THR A 18 7.82 -34.92 -46.96
N ARG A 19 6.97 -34.92 -45.95
CA ARG A 19 7.32 -34.75 -44.53
C ARG A 19 8.46 -35.68 -44.17
N PRO A 20 9.55 -35.21 -43.58
CA PRO A 20 10.46 -36.10 -42.89
C PRO A 20 9.80 -36.50 -41.56
N GLU A 21 9.61 -37.78 -41.40
CA GLU A 21 9.35 -38.44 -40.13
C GLU A 21 10.46 -38.11 -39.12
N MET A 22 9.99 -37.79 -37.89
CA MET A 22 10.62 -38.13 -36.64
C MET A 22 12.10 -37.79 -36.45
N ALA A 23 12.36 -36.69 -35.82
CA ALA A 23 13.48 -36.61 -34.90
C ALA A 23 12.95 -36.89 -33.48
N ALA A 24 12.86 -38.15 -33.13
CA ALA A 24 12.86 -38.58 -31.74
C ALA A 24 14.27 -38.31 -31.15
N ASN A 25 14.29 -37.80 -29.90
CA ASN A 25 15.49 -37.62 -29.06
C ASN A 25 16.44 -36.48 -29.48
N ALA A 26 15.98 -35.25 -29.41
CA ALA A 26 16.90 -34.19 -29.07
C ALA A 26 17.22 -34.31 -27.58
N GLU A 27 18.36 -34.90 -27.21
CA GLU A 27 18.94 -34.83 -25.87
C GLU A 27 18.98 -33.37 -25.48
N VAL A 28 18.10 -32.99 -24.54
CA VAL A 28 18.07 -31.64 -23.97
C VAL A 28 19.38 -31.45 -23.23
N ARG A 29 20.31 -30.69 -23.79
CA ARG A 29 21.57 -30.38 -23.13
C ARG A 29 21.26 -29.66 -21.81
N PRO A 30 21.90 -30.11 -20.70
CA PRO A 30 21.74 -29.48 -19.39
C PRO A 30 21.98 -27.95 -19.49
N ARG A 31 21.04 -27.16 -19.03
CA ARG A 31 21.15 -25.69 -19.04
C ARG A 31 20.93 -25.12 -17.64
N PRO A 32 21.52 -23.96 -17.31
CA PRO A 32 21.25 -23.32 -16.03
C PRO A 32 19.74 -23.10 -15.84
N LEU A 33 19.22 -23.40 -14.64
CA LEU A 33 17.82 -23.21 -14.32
C LEU A 33 17.49 -21.72 -14.32
N LYS A 34 16.76 -21.28 -15.33
CA LYS A 34 16.17 -19.92 -15.39
C LYS A 34 14.72 -20.00 -14.95
N VAL A 35 14.28 -19.04 -14.18
CA VAL A 35 12.89 -18.93 -13.71
C VAL A 35 12.27 -17.62 -14.14
N GLU A 36 10.95 -17.60 -14.28
CA GLU A 36 10.21 -16.39 -14.56
C GLU A 36 10.17 -15.51 -13.31
N ALA A 37 10.56 -14.24 -13.45
CA ALA A 37 10.52 -13.28 -12.35
C ALA A 37 9.08 -12.94 -11.95
N ILE A 38 8.85 -12.71 -10.66
CA ILE A 38 7.55 -12.28 -10.16
C ILE A 38 7.20 -10.89 -10.68
N LYS A 39 5.91 -10.72 -10.96
CA LYS A 39 5.29 -9.43 -11.13
C LYS A 39 4.33 -9.21 -9.97
N SER A 40 4.55 -8.19 -9.17
CA SER A 40 3.62 -7.80 -8.14
C SER A 40 2.50 -6.94 -8.71
N SER A 41 1.28 -7.16 -8.27
CA SER A 41 0.18 -6.21 -8.40
C SER A 41 -0.11 -5.67 -7.02
N VAL A 42 0.24 -4.42 -6.82
CA VAL A 42 -0.20 -3.67 -5.66
C VAL A 42 -1.54 -3.05 -6.04
N ASP A 43 -2.56 -3.20 -5.21
CA ASP A 43 -3.77 -2.39 -5.33
C ASP A 43 -3.38 -0.96 -4.93
N MET A 44 -2.98 -0.21 -5.97
CA MET A 44 -2.08 0.93 -5.89
C MET A 44 -2.63 2.01 -4.96
N VAL A 45 -3.92 2.31 -5.09
CA VAL A 45 -4.52 3.44 -4.37
C VAL A 45 -4.89 3.04 -2.95
N GLU A 46 -5.52 1.89 -2.76
CA GLU A 46 -5.99 1.45 -1.44
C GLU A 46 -4.84 1.05 -0.51
N PHE A 47 -3.82 0.35 -1.02
CA PHE A 47 -2.62 0.05 -0.25
C PHE A 47 -1.84 1.32 0.12
N GLY A 48 -1.67 2.25 -0.84
CA GLY A 48 -0.96 3.51 -0.60
C GLY A 48 -1.67 4.40 0.41
N LYS A 49 -3.01 4.48 0.36
CA LYS A 49 -3.81 5.19 1.38
C LYS A 49 -3.65 4.55 2.76
N ALA A 50 -3.77 3.22 2.83
CA ALA A 50 -3.61 2.50 4.10
C ALA A 50 -2.21 2.66 4.70
N LEU A 51 -1.15 2.67 3.86
CA LEU A 51 0.22 2.92 4.30
C LEU A 51 0.40 4.35 4.81
N ARG A 52 -0.22 5.34 4.13
CA ARG A 52 -0.25 6.73 4.59
C ARG A 52 -0.92 6.83 5.96
N ASP A 53 -2.10 6.24 6.11
CA ASP A 53 -2.87 6.28 7.36
C ASP A 53 -2.11 5.57 8.49
N LEU A 54 -1.50 4.40 8.21
CA LEU A 54 -0.64 3.71 9.14
C LEU A 54 0.55 4.58 9.59
N LYS A 55 1.18 5.29 8.65
CA LYS A 55 2.30 6.20 8.97
C LYS A 55 1.84 7.39 9.81
N LEU A 56 0.69 7.99 9.47
CA LEU A 56 0.17 9.15 10.18
C LEU A 56 -0.36 8.84 11.58
N ASP A 57 -1.06 7.71 11.73
CA ASP A 57 -1.86 7.44 12.91
C ASP A 57 -1.18 6.51 13.91
N VAL A 58 -0.25 5.67 13.44
CA VAL A 58 0.35 4.62 14.27
C VAL A 58 1.87 4.76 14.39
N LEU A 59 2.58 4.92 13.27
CA LEU A 59 4.04 4.86 13.26
C LEU A 59 4.70 6.17 13.65
N GLY A 60 4.14 7.31 13.20
CA GLY A 60 4.81 8.59 13.40
C GLY A 60 6.23 8.58 12.84
N THR A 61 7.23 8.71 13.71
CA THR A 61 8.66 8.65 13.37
C THR A 61 9.26 7.25 13.49
N ASP A 62 8.51 6.27 13.97
CA ASP A 62 8.98 4.87 14.07
C ASP A 62 9.19 4.30 12.66
N ASP A 63 10.39 3.77 12.41
CA ASP A 63 10.81 3.13 11.16
C ASP A 63 11.20 1.65 11.36
N SER A 64 10.84 1.07 12.50
CA SER A 64 11.05 -0.34 12.79
C SER A 64 10.31 -1.23 11.78
N PRO A 65 10.89 -2.39 11.40
CA PRO A 65 10.27 -3.32 10.47
C PRO A 65 8.93 -3.86 10.98
N ILE A 66 7.93 -3.90 10.09
CA ILE A 66 6.55 -4.32 10.41
C ILE A 66 6.23 -5.61 9.66
N PRO A 67 5.74 -6.67 10.34
CA PRO A 67 5.24 -7.85 9.67
C PRO A 67 3.95 -7.52 8.90
N ILE A 68 3.88 -7.97 7.65
CA ILE A 68 2.73 -7.80 6.76
C ILE A 68 2.39 -9.12 6.07
N THR A 69 1.18 -9.21 5.50
CA THR A 69 0.75 -10.41 4.80
C THR A 69 0.43 -10.07 3.34
N GLY A 70 1.10 -10.74 2.41
CA GLY A 70 0.77 -10.70 0.99
C GLY A 70 -0.11 -11.89 0.60
N TYR A 71 -0.67 -11.85 -0.61
CA TYR A 71 -1.53 -12.90 -1.12
C TYR A 71 -1.13 -13.32 -2.51
N TYR A 72 -0.89 -14.62 -2.68
CA TYR A 72 -0.92 -15.26 -3.98
C TYR A 72 -2.37 -15.65 -4.29
N ALA A 73 -2.82 -15.31 -5.50
CA ALA A 73 -4.11 -15.75 -5.99
C ALA A 73 -3.90 -16.51 -7.29
N PRO A 74 -4.52 -17.68 -7.48
CA PRO A 74 -4.49 -18.38 -8.75
C PRO A 74 -5.08 -17.52 -9.87
N CYS A 75 -4.62 -17.74 -11.09
CA CYS A 75 -5.09 -17.01 -12.25
C CYS A 75 -6.53 -17.39 -12.57
N THR A 76 -7.47 -16.48 -12.33
CA THR A 76 -8.89 -16.70 -12.64
C THR A 76 -9.29 -16.20 -14.02
N HIS A 77 -8.39 -15.52 -14.74
CA HIS A 77 -8.68 -14.95 -16.07
C HIS A 77 -7.56 -15.22 -17.07
N PRO A 78 -7.88 -15.70 -18.29
CA PRO A 78 -6.87 -16.14 -19.28
C PRO A 78 -5.90 -15.06 -19.75
N LYS A 79 -6.22 -13.78 -19.54
CA LYS A 79 -5.38 -12.64 -19.96
C LYS A 79 -4.60 -12.00 -18.81
N VAL A 80 -4.79 -12.44 -17.59
CA VAL A 80 -4.14 -11.86 -16.41
C VAL A 80 -3.34 -12.96 -15.74
N SER A 81 -2.02 -12.86 -15.78
CA SER A 81 -1.14 -13.75 -15.02
C SER A 81 -1.49 -13.67 -13.54
N SER A 82 -1.35 -14.79 -12.84
CA SER A 82 -1.51 -14.78 -11.38
C SER A 82 -0.48 -13.82 -10.78
N LEU A 83 -0.95 -12.99 -9.89
CA LEU A 83 -0.18 -11.87 -9.40
C LEU A 83 -0.09 -11.97 -7.88
N PHE A 84 1.08 -11.71 -7.37
CA PHE A 84 1.24 -11.39 -5.96
C PHE A 84 0.53 -10.07 -5.66
N ARG A 85 -0.35 -10.07 -4.64
CA ARG A 85 -1.20 -8.92 -4.33
C ARG A 85 -0.93 -8.39 -2.94
N LEU A 86 -0.71 -7.08 -2.87
CA LEU A 86 -0.76 -6.29 -1.65
C LEU A 86 -2.02 -5.45 -1.66
N ARG A 87 -2.78 -5.50 -0.57
CA ARG A 87 -4.03 -4.77 -0.37
C ARG A 87 -3.99 -3.98 0.92
N ARG A 88 -5.02 -3.19 1.18
CA ARG A 88 -5.20 -2.49 2.46
C ARG A 88 -5.05 -3.43 3.66
N GLU A 89 -5.67 -4.60 3.58
CA GLU A 89 -5.68 -5.61 4.64
C GLU A 89 -4.29 -6.20 4.92
N SER A 90 -3.37 -6.13 3.95
CA SER A 90 -1.99 -6.59 4.11
C SER A 90 -1.25 -5.88 5.26
N LEU A 91 -1.67 -4.67 5.64
CA LEU A 91 -1.10 -3.85 6.70
C LEU A 91 -1.79 -4.05 8.07
N ALA A 92 -2.87 -4.82 8.13
CA ALA A 92 -3.62 -5.04 9.37
C ALA A 92 -2.90 -6.06 10.29
N ARG A 93 -2.58 -5.65 11.53
CA ARG A 93 -1.86 -6.48 12.52
C ARG A 93 -2.63 -7.69 13.03
N SER A 94 -3.94 -7.79 12.81
CA SER A 94 -4.83 -8.71 13.55
C SER A 94 -5.66 -9.69 12.72
N SER A 95 -5.41 -9.88 11.43
CA SER A 95 -6.36 -10.62 10.61
C SER A 95 -5.76 -11.72 9.73
N VAL A 96 -5.11 -12.71 10.31
CA VAL A 96 -4.87 -13.98 9.61
C VAL A 96 -6.21 -14.70 9.34
N ASN A 97 -7.27 -14.43 10.11
CA ASN A 97 -8.53 -15.16 10.08
C ASN A 97 -9.73 -14.46 9.39
N SER A 98 -9.59 -13.23 8.90
CA SER A 98 -10.74 -12.48 8.35
C SER A 98 -10.91 -12.56 6.83
N PHE A 99 -10.14 -13.38 6.13
CA PHE A 99 -10.15 -13.42 4.66
C PHE A 99 -10.87 -14.64 4.11
N GLY A 100 -12.18 -14.60 4.15
CA GLY A 100 -13.10 -15.58 3.56
C GLY A 100 -13.05 -15.65 2.02
N SER A 101 -11.89 -15.92 1.44
CA SER A 101 -11.79 -16.25 0.02
C SER A 101 -11.03 -17.57 -0.12
N ARG A 102 -11.73 -18.60 -0.51
CA ARG A 102 -11.29 -20.00 -0.65
C ARG A 102 -10.09 -20.26 -1.57
N ASN A 103 -9.55 -19.24 -2.24
CA ASN A 103 -8.51 -19.41 -3.25
C ASN A 103 -7.31 -18.49 -3.07
N LYS A 104 -6.95 -18.12 -1.82
CA LYS A 104 -5.81 -17.24 -1.57
C LYS A 104 -4.80 -17.92 -0.67
N CYS A 105 -3.52 -17.90 -1.08
CA CYS A 105 -2.41 -18.30 -0.25
C CYS A 105 -1.83 -17.08 0.47
N PRO A 106 -1.98 -16.95 1.80
CA PRO A 106 -1.33 -15.91 2.56
C PRO A 106 0.18 -16.17 2.64
N VAL A 107 0.96 -15.14 2.46
CA VAL A 107 2.42 -15.19 2.44
C VAL A 107 2.97 -14.18 3.43
N PRO A 108 3.87 -14.56 4.33
CA PRO A 108 4.46 -13.64 5.28
C PRO A 108 5.45 -12.70 4.60
N GLY A 109 5.41 -11.44 4.99
CA GLY A 109 6.33 -10.43 4.49
C GLY A 109 6.73 -9.43 5.57
N MET A 110 7.68 -8.58 5.21
CA MET A 110 8.18 -7.50 6.04
C MET A 110 8.06 -6.17 5.31
N LEU A 111 7.56 -5.16 5.98
CA LEU A 111 7.53 -3.78 5.50
C LEU A 111 8.57 -2.96 6.26
N ILE A 112 9.44 -2.29 5.54
CA ILE A 112 10.36 -1.27 6.06
C ILE A 112 9.92 0.06 5.47
N ASN A 113 9.49 0.98 6.34
CA ASN A 113 9.03 2.29 5.91
C ASN A 113 9.95 3.38 6.46
N THR A 114 10.66 4.07 5.57
CA THR A 114 11.62 5.11 5.94
C THR A 114 10.95 6.47 6.15
N ASN A 115 11.60 7.34 6.94
CA ASN A 115 11.08 8.64 7.31
C ASN A 115 11.37 9.75 6.29
N ASN A 116 12.29 9.51 5.36
CA ASN A 116 12.65 10.47 4.32
C ASN A 116 13.21 9.76 3.08
N MET A 117 13.25 10.50 1.97
CA MET A 117 13.73 9.97 0.69
C MET A 117 15.22 9.57 0.75
N LEU A 118 16.04 10.33 1.45
CA LEU A 118 17.47 10.03 1.57
C LEU A 118 17.69 8.69 2.31
N GLY A 119 16.96 8.48 3.41
CA GLY A 119 16.96 7.20 4.12
C GLY A 119 16.51 6.05 3.24
N PHE A 120 15.47 6.26 2.40
CA PHE A 120 15.00 5.26 1.45
C PHE A 120 16.06 4.91 0.38
N GLN A 121 16.76 5.92 -0.15
CA GLN A 121 17.81 5.72 -1.16
C GLN A 121 19.08 5.08 -0.61
N ASN A 122 19.39 5.34 0.66
CA ASN A 122 20.59 4.86 1.34
C ASN A 122 20.38 3.52 2.07
N LEU A 123 19.21 2.88 1.96
CA LEU A 123 19.00 1.56 2.54
C LEU A 123 19.99 0.55 1.94
N ASP A 124 20.64 -0.21 2.80
CA ASP A 124 21.42 -1.37 2.34
C ASP A 124 20.47 -2.53 1.96
N VAL A 125 19.95 -2.41 0.75
CA VAL A 125 18.98 -3.36 0.20
C VAL A 125 19.57 -4.78 0.03
N ALA A 126 20.88 -4.88 -0.14
CA ALA A 126 21.56 -6.16 -0.25
C ALA A 126 21.64 -6.88 1.11
N SER A 127 21.90 -6.14 2.18
CA SER A 127 21.89 -6.68 3.54
C SER A 127 20.49 -7.13 3.95
N LEU A 128 19.47 -6.32 3.69
CA LEU A 128 18.07 -6.66 3.98
C LEU A 128 17.63 -7.94 3.27
N LEU A 129 18.00 -8.08 2.00
CA LEU A 129 17.69 -9.27 1.22
C LEU A 129 18.39 -10.51 1.79
N ARG A 130 19.66 -10.37 2.18
CA ARG A 130 20.43 -11.45 2.82
C ARG A 130 19.83 -11.88 4.16
N GLU A 131 19.41 -10.96 4.98
CA GLU A 131 18.76 -11.27 6.27
C GLU A 131 17.46 -12.07 6.08
N GLU A 132 16.63 -11.71 5.11
CA GLU A 132 15.43 -12.50 4.80
C GLU A 132 15.80 -13.88 4.21
N GLY A 133 16.84 -13.97 3.40
CA GLY A 133 17.37 -15.24 2.90
C GLY A 133 17.89 -16.16 4.02
N LYS A 134 18.58 -15.62 5.03
CA LYS A 134 18.99 -16.37 6.23
C LYS A 134 17.79 -16.94 6.99
N LYS A 135 16.70 -16.17 7.12
CA LYS A 135 15.47 -16.65 7.75
C LYS A 135 14.85 -17.82 6.98
N ILE A 136 14.83 -17.73 5.64
CA ILE A 136 14.35 -18.84 4.79
C ILE A 136 15.22 -20.07 5.00
N LEU A 137 16.54 -19.92 4.97
CA LEU A 137 17.48 -21.02 5.18
C LEU A 137 17.30 -21.64 6.58
N HIS A 138 17.19 -20.83 7.60
CA HIS A 138 16.93 -21.30 8.96
C HIS A 138 15.61 -22.08 9.04
N ASP A 139 14.53 -21.58 8.45
CA ASP A 139 13.21 -22.24 8.45
C ASP A 139 13.25 -23.57 7.67
N ILE A 140 14.09 -23.70 6.62
CA ILE A 140 14.35 -24.95 5.91
C ILE A 140 15.04 -25.95 6.84
N LEU A 141 16.14 -25.56 7.46
CA LEU A 141 16.97 -26.46 8.27
C LEU A 141 16.25 -26.93 9.54
N CYS A 142 15.50 -26.06 10.20
CA CYS A 142 14.74 -26.43 11.40
C CYS A 142 13.42 -27.18 11.13
N GLY A 143 13.03 -27.36 9.85
CA GLY A 143 11.84 -28.12 9.46
C GLY A 143 10.52 -27.38 9.55
N LYS A 144 10.50 -26.07 9.83
CA LYS A 144 9.27 -25.27 9.87
C LYS A 144 8.52 -25.21 8.53
N ILE A 145 9.24 -25.42 7.43
CA ILE A 145 8.65 -25.42 6.09
C ILE A 145 7.67 -26.58 5.91
N GLU A 146 7.92 -27.72 6.53
CA GLU A 146 7.04 -28.88 6.46
C GLU A 146 5.64 -28.55 7.03
N GLU A 147 5.59 -27.75 8.11
CA GLU A 147 4.34 -27.29 8.74
C GLU A 147 3.76 -26.04 8.07
N CYS A 148 4.60 -25.12 7.61
CA CYS A 148 4.19 -23.86 7.02
C CYS A 148 4.92 -23.58 5.70
N PRO A 149 4.50 -24.20 4.58
CA PRO A 149 5.19 -24.09 3.29
C PRO A 149 5.25 -22.67 2.73
N SER A 150 4.32 -21.80 3.10
CA SER A 150 4.30 -20.39 2.67
C SER A 150 5.52 -19.57 3.10
N LEU A 151 6.28 -20.06 4.08
CA LEU A 151 7.55 -19.45 4.51
C LEU A 151 8.62 -19.43 3.41
N LEU A 152 8.54 -20.32 2.41
CA LEU A 152 9.41 -20.29 1.22
C LEU A 152 9.13 -19.10 0.29
N LEU A 153 7.96 -18.47 0.43
CA LEU A 153 7.51 -17.37 -0.41
C LEU A 153 7.64 -15.99 0.28
N ARG A 154 8.40 -15.90 1.38
CA ARG A 154 8.63 -14.63 2.09
C ARG A 154 8.92 -13.50 1.12
N PHE A 155 8.45 -12.30 1.45
CA PHE A 155 8.70 -11.10 0.66
C PHE A 155 9.08 -9.92 1.55
N LEU A 156 9.71 -8.93 0.93
CA LEU A 156 10.13 -7.69 1.57
C LEU A 156 9.57 -6.51 0.78
N VAL A 157 9.00 -5.54 1.48
CA VAL A 157 8.60 -4.25 0.92
C VAL A 157 9.41 -3.16 1.60
N ILE A 158 10.12 -2.37 0.81
CA ILE A 158 10.70 -1.12 1.27
C ILE A 158 9.87 0.03 0.73
N SER A 159 9.59 1.03 1.57
CA SER A 159 8.73 2.14 1.18
C SER A 159 9.15 3.46 1.82
N PHE A 160 8.77 4.54 1.15
CA PHE A 160 8.77 5.89 1.68
C PHE A 160 7.46 6.58 1.33
N ALA A 161 6.71 7.00 2.33
CA ALA A 161 5.49 7.76 2.15
C ALA A 161 5.81 9.26 2.14
N ASP A 162 5.85 9.86 0.94
CA ASP A 162 5.95 11.31 0.78
C ASP A 162 4.57 11.93 0.99
N LEU A 163 4.30 12.20 2.26
CA LEU A 163 3.00 12.70 2.70
C LEU A 163 2.70 14.11 2.19
N LYS A 164 3.74 14.92 1.91
CA LYS A 164 3.59 16.28 1.40
C LYS A 164 3.16 16.30 -0.06
N ASN A 165 3.68 15.38 -0.86
CA ASN A 165 3.45 15.30 -2.29
C ASN A 165 2.42 14.22 -2.68
N TRP A 166 1.72 13.64 -1.71
CA TRP A 166 0.72 12.59 -1.94
C TRP A 166 1.24 11.42 -2.79
N LYS A 167 2.50 11.02 -2.55
CA LYS A 167 3.16 9.94 -3.26
C LYS A 167 3.70 8.92 -2.28
N VAL A 168 3.58 7.66 -2.65
CA VAL A 168 4.26 6.57 -1.94
C VAL A 168 5.25 5.94 -2.91
N TYR A 169 6.51 5.93 -2.52
CA TYR A 169 7.58 5.24 -3.23
C TYR A 169 7.77 3.87 -2.61
N TYR A 170 7.99 2.85 -3.42
CA TYR A 170 8.17 1.49 -2.92
C TYR A 170 8.96 0.60 -3.88
N ASN A 171 9.56 -0.44 -3.32
CA ASN A 171 10.10 -1.58 -4.05
C ASN A 171 9.75 -2.86 -3.30
N ILE A 172 9.63 -3.96 -4.05
CA ILE A 172 9.30 -5.27 -3.51
C ILE A 172 10.41 -6.24 -3.89
N ALA A 173 10.80 -7.07 -2.94
CA ALA A 173 11.71 -8.17 -3.16
C ALA A 173 11.08 -9.50 -2.74
N PHE A 174 11.45 -10.55 -3.45
CA PHE A 174 11.10 -11.94 -3.17
C PHE A 174 12.39 -12.74 -2.97
N PRO A 175 12.91 -12.77 -1.74
CA PRO A 175 14.20 -13.38 -1.45
C PRO A 175 14.22 -14.83 -1.93
N SER A 176 15.21 -15.15 -2.74
CA SER A 176 15.47 -16.50 -3.19
C SER A 176 16.89 -16.87 -2.85
N VAL A 177 17.02 -17.93 -2.07
CA VAL A 177 18.32 -18.55 -1.78
C VAL A 177 18.80 -19.18 -3.07
N PHE A 178 19.80 -18.57 -3.69
CA PHE A 178 20.28 -18.95 -5.02
C PHE A 178 21.55 -19.77 -4.95
N ASN A 179 21.61 -20.76 -5.83
CA ASN A 179 22.86 -21.45 -6.14
C ASN A 179 23.04 -21.53 -7.67
N SER A 180 24.16 -21.06 -8.14
CA SER A 180 24.55 -21.10 -9.56
C SER A 180 24.62 -22.51 -10.18
N LYS A 181 24.62 -23.56 -9.35
CA LYS A 181 24.70 -24.96 -9.79
C LYS A 181 23.35 -25.64 -10.03
N MET A 182 22.23 -24.90 -9.99
CA MET A 182 20.95 -25.45 -10.40
C MET A 182 20.90 -25.63 -11.91
N THR A 183 20.68 -26.86 -12.34
CA THR A 183 20.65 -27.22 -13.76
C THR A 183 19.27 -27.77 -14.14
N LEU A 184 18.67 -27.25 -15.20
CA LEU A 184 17.45 -27.78 -15.79
C LEU A 184 17.82 -28.90 -16.76
N LEU A 185 17.31 -30.11 -16.52
CA LEU A 185 17.56 -31.29 -17.32
C LEU A 185 16.50 -31.45 -18.42
N SER A 186 15.22 -31.27 -18.07
CA SER A 186 14.10 -31.33 -19.01
C SER A 186 12.98 -30.37 -18.60
N LEU A 187 12.18 -29.95 -19.56
CA LEU A 187 10.97 -29.15 -19.32
C LEU A 187 9.99 -29.39 -20.46
N HIS A 188 8.80 -29.86 -20.12
CA HIS A 188 7.73 -30.21 -21.04
C HIS A 188 6.40 -29.65 -20.55
N SER A 189 5.44 -29.53 -21.45
CA SER A 189 4.04 -29.26 -21.07
C SER A 189 3.48 -30.46 -20.29
N ALA A 190 2.64 -30.21 -19.30
CA ALA A 190 1.99 -31.28 -18.55
C ALA A 190 1.11 -32.17 -19.46
N SER A 191 0.58 -31.61 -20.55
CA SER A 191 -0.19 -32.35 -21.57
C SER A 191 0.66 -33.35 -22.37
N GLU A 192 1.97 -33.16 -22.43
CA GLU A 192 2.90 -34.10 -23.12
C GLU A 192 3.35 -35.25 -22.24
N VAL A 193 3.33 -35.05 -20.91
CA VAL A 193 3.92 -36.00 -19.93
C VAL A 193 2.87 -36.84 -19.22
N LEU A 194 1.68 -36.25 -18.91
CA LEU A 194 0.59 -36.93 -18.20
C LEU A 194 -0.38 -37.56 -19.21
N SER A 195 -0.80 -38.81 -18.91
CA SER A 195 -1.92 -39.41 -19.62
C SER A 195 -3.23 -38.67 -19.32
N GLN A 196 -4.26 -38.86 -20.12
CA GLN A 196 -5.57 -38.26 -19.90
C GLN A 196 -6.21 -38.72 -18.58
N GLU A 197 -5.95 -39.96 -18.16
CA GLU A 197 -6.41 -40.52 -16.90
C GLU A 197 -5.69 -39.88 -15.71
N GLU A 198 -4.36 -39.81 -15.77
CA GLU A 198 -3.55 -39.14 -14.75
C GLU A 198 -3.92 -37.65 -14.60
N ALA A 199 -4.14 -36.95 -15.70
CA ALA A 199 -4.54 -35.55 -15.69
C ALA A 199 -5.92 -35.34 -15.05
N THR A 200 -6.88 -36.25 -15.32
CA THR A 200 -8.22 -36.21 -14.72
C THR A 200 -8.14 -36.51 -13.22
N SER A 201 -7.36 -37.54 -12.85
CA SER A 201 -7.10 -37.91 -11.46
C SER A 201 -6.42 -36.79 -10.68
N LEU A 202 -5.42 -36.14 -11.27
CA LEU A 202 -4.75 -34.97 -10.67
C LEU A 202 -5.72 -33.82 -10.44
N SER A 203 -6.56 -33.51 -11.43
CA SER A 203 -7.57 -32.44 -11.30
C SER A 203 -8.56 -32.73 -10.18
N LYS A 204 -8.97 -33.98 -10.00
CA LYS A 204 -9.87 -34.42 -8.93
C LYS A 204 -9.18 -34.29 -7.57
N SER A 205 -7.98 -34.87 -7.41
CA SER A 205 -7.19 -34.81 -6.17
C SER A 205 -6.87 -33.37 -5.75
N MET A 206 -6.56 -32.49 -6.70
CA MET A 206 -6.33 -31.07 -6.39
C MET A 206 -7.60 -30.37 -5.89
N LYS A 207 -8.77 -30.67 -6.45
CA LYS A 207 -10.05 -30.12 -5.96
C LYS A 207 -10.38 -30.63 -4.55
N GLU A 208 -10.18 -31.89 -4.29
CA GLU A 208 -10.38 -32.51 -2.97
C GLU A 208 -9.41 -31.91 -1.95
N TRP A 209 -8.15 -31.75 -2.34
CA TRP A 209 -7.11 -31.15 -1.51
C TRP A 209 -7.37 -29.66 -1.19
N CYS A 210 -7.83 -28.86 -2.16
CA CYS A 210 -8.29 -27.50 -1.92
C CYS A 210 -9.57 -27.43 -1.08
N GLY A 211 -10.47 -28.42 -1.19
CA GLY A 211 -11.71 -28.50 -0.42
C GLY A 211 -11.53 -28.94 1.02
N SER A 212 -10.57 -29.82 1.30
CA SER A 212 -10.25 -30.30 2.66
C SER A 212 -9.49 -29.27 3.50
N ASN A 213 -8.78 -28.34 2.86
CA ASN A 213 -8.08 -27.22 3.51
C ASN A 213 -8.98 -25.98 3.50
N GLU A 214 -10.00 -25.93 4.36
CA GLU A 214 -11.10 -24.95 4.34
C GLU A 214 -10.69 -23.47 4.45
N THR A 215 -9.45 -23.16 4.87
CA THR A 215 -9.03 -21.79 5.17
C THR A 215 -7.88 -21.26 4.32
N THR A 216 -6.95 -22.10 3.83
CA THR A 216 -5.76 -21.62 3.13
C THR A 216 -5.27 -22.62 2.08
N VAL A 217 -4.98 -22.12 0.87
CA VAL A 217 -4.29 -22.92 -0.16
C VAL A 217 -2.80 -23.02 0.20
N LEU A 218 -2.30 -24.23 0.36
CA LEU A 218 -0.86 -24.46 0.58
C LEU A 218 -0.13 -24.33 -0.76
N PRO A 219 0.93 -23.50 -0.84
CA PRO A 219 1.58 -23.19 -2.11
C PRO A 219 2.47 -24.31 -2.65
N PHE A 220 2.89 -25.26 -1.79
CA PHE A 220 3.75 -26.38 -2.13
C PHE A 220 3.16 -27.69 -1.65
N PHE A 221 3.31 -28.74 -2.47
CA PHE A 221 2.77 -30.08 -2.24
C PHE A 221 3.64 -31.10 -2.98
N TRP A 222 3.42 -32.38 -2.75
CA TRP A 222 3.96 -33.43 -3.59
C TRP A 222 2.86 -34.35 -4.09
N VAL A 223 3.12 -34.99 -5.21
CA VAL A 223 2.17 -35.80 -5.95
C VAL A 223 2.74 -37.18 -6.12
N ASP A 224 1.99 -38.17 -5.69
CA ASP A 224 2.30 -39.58 -5.90
C ASP A 224 1.44 -40.10 -7.06
N ILE A 225 2.10 -40.68 -8.07
CA ILE A 225 1.45 -41.29 -9.21
C ILE A 225 1.68 -42.79 -9.12
N THR A 226 0.59 -43.51 -8.87
CA THR A 226 0.62 -44.98 -8.73
C THR A 226 0.57 -45.68 -10.08
N SER A 227 0.91 -46.96 -10.12
CA SER A 227 0.97 -47.76 -11.35
C SER A 227 -0.38 -47.92 -12.08
N ASP A 228 -1.48 -47.67 -11.38
CA ASP A 228 -2.86 -47.72 -11.90
C ASP A 228 -3.35 -46.33 -12.38
N SER A 229 -2.43 -45.37 -12.64
CA SER A 229 -2.74 -43.99 -13.05
C SER A 229 -3.53 -43.19 -12.00
N SER A 230 -3.64 -43.65 -10.75
CA SER A 230 -4.20 -42.89 -9.67
C SER A 230 -3.21 -41.84 -9.18
N VAL A 231 -3.68 -40.63 -8.95
CA VAL A 231 -2.83 -39.49 -8.54
C VAL A 231 -3.31 -38.99 -7.18
N VAL A 232 -2.43 -38.98 -6.21
CA VAL A 232 -2.68 -38.50 -4.85
C VAL A 232 -1.83 -37.29 -4.53
N VAL A 233 -2.47 -36.18 -4.13
CA VAL A 233 -1.80 -34.96 -3.70
C VAL A 233 -1.64 -34.96 -2.18
N ARG A 234 -0.42 -34.66 -1.69
CA ARG A 234 -0.07 -34.73 -0.26
C ARG A 234 0.62 -33.46 0.22
N GLN A 235 0.55 -33.22 1.53
CA GLN A 235 1.21 -32.10 2.18
C GLN A 235 2.71 -32.42 2.42
N LEU A 236 3.54 -31.38 2.55
CA LEU A 236 4.99 -31.57 2.81
C LEU A 236 5.25 -32.30 4.13
N LYS A 237 4.43 -32.10 5.15
CA LYS A 237 4.56 -32.78 6.45
C LYS A 237 4.41 -34.29 6.37
N ASP A 238 3.69 -34.79 5.35
CA ASP A 238 3.40 -36.23 5.17
C ASP A 238 4.58 -36.97 4.50
N TRP A 239 5.69 -36.28 4.20
CA TRP A 239 6.85 -36.86 3.52
C TRP A 239 7.55 -37.99 4.29
N LYS A 240 7.56 -37.93 5.63
CA LYS A 240 8.21 -38.92 6.49
C LYS A 240 7.61 -40.31 6.37
N ASP A 241 6.35 -40.40 6.00
CA ASP A 241 5.61 -41.65 5.88
C ASP A 241 5.72 -42.27 4.47
N HIS A 242 6.47 -41.59 3.57
CA HIS A 242 6.60 -42.04 2.19
C HIS A 242 7.62 -43.18 2.05
N GLN A 243 7.17 -44.31 1.55
CA GLN A 243 7.97 -45.51 1.26
C GLN A 243 8.01 -45.88 -0.24
N GLY A 244 7.62 -44.96 -1.13
CA GLY A 244 7.46 -45.22 -2.56
C GLY A 244 8.75 -45.02 -3.38
N ASP A 245 8.70 -45.46 -4.65
CA ASP A 245 9.77 -45.30 -5.62
C ASP A 245 9.88 -43.82 -6.06
N ALA A 246 11.05 -43.19 -5.86
CA ALA A 246 11.30 -41.80 -6.16
C ALA A 246 11.09 -41.41 -7.65
N GLN A 247 11.09 -42.39 -8.57
CA GLN A 247 10.91 -42.14 -10.00
C GLN A 247 9.45 -41.75 -10.38
N LYS A 248 8.49 -42.05 -9.51
CA LYS A 248 7.05 -41.76 -9.72
C LYS A 248 6.56 -40.52 -8.98
N LEU A 249 7.45 -39.78 -8.32
CA LEU A 249 7.10 -38.61 -7.53
C LEU A 249 7.24 -37.34 -8.35
N LEU A 250 6.27 -36.40 -8.15
CA LEU A 250 6.35 -35.02 -8.64
C LEU A 250 6.26 -34.06 -7.46
N PHE A 251 7.18 -33.10 -7.39
CA PHE A 251 7.14 -32.03 -6.40
C PHE A 251 6.41 -30.83 -6.99
N GLY A 252 5.16 -30.63 -6.58
CA GLY A 252 4.25 -29.64 -7.12
C GLY A 252 4.32 -28.31 -6.38
N PHE A 253 4.11 -27.24 -7.10
CA PHE A 253 3.86 -25.91 -6.52
C PHE A 253 2.88 -25.12 -7.37
N TYR A 254 2.10 -24.23 -6.72
CA TYR A 254 1.28 -23.28 -7.45
C TYR A 254 2.19 -22.29 -8.18
N ASP A 255 2.23 -22.40 -9.50
CA ASP A 255 3.07 -21.56 -10.34
C ASP A 255 2.31 -20.35 -10.87
N HIS A 256 2.85 -19.19 -10.58
CA HIS A 256 2.33 -17.90 -11.01
C HIS A 256 2.94 -17.42 -12.35
N GLY A 257 3.83 -18.21 -12.93
CA GLY A 257 4.41 -17.96 -14.23
C GLY A 257 3.38 -18.10 -15.34
N CYS A 258 3.56 -17.35 -16.42
CA CYS A 258 2.74 -17.46 -17.64
C CYS A 258 3.56 -17.94 -18.84
N ARG A 259 4.88 -18.03 -18.73
CA ARG A 259 5.78 -18.46 -19.79
C ARG A 259 5.87 -19.98 -19.85
N GLN A 260 5.86 -20.52 -21.06
CA GLN A 260 6.04 -21.96 -21.28
C GLN A 260 7.52 -22.40 -21.26
N ASP A 261 8.43 -21.45 -21.43
CA ASP A 261 9.88 -21.76 -21.48
C ASP A 261 10.55 -21.79 -20.11
N TYR A 262 9.88 -21.29 -19.07
CA TYR A 262 10.45 -21.13 -17.74
C TYR A 262 9.44 -21.46 -16.64
N PRO A 263 9.87 -22.20 -15.60
CA PRO A 263 9.10 -22.34 -14.36
C PRO A 263 9.06 -21.00 -13.61
N GLY A 264 8.08 -20.83 -12.73
CA GLY A 264 7.99 -19.67 -11.87
C GLY A 264 9.10 -19.63 -10.82
N TRP A 265 9.37 -18.43 -10.31
CA TRP A 265 10.50 -18.18 -9.39
C TRP A 265 10.45 -18.98 -8.08
N ALA A 266 9.25 -19.33 -7.60
CA ALA A 266 9.04 -20.10 -6.37
C ALA A 266 9.78 -21.45 -6.36
N LEU A 267 10.02 -22.01 -7.56
CA LEU A 267 10.77 -23.25 -7.72
C LEU A 267 12.16 -23.19 -7.06
N ARG A 268 12.83 -22.02 -7.06
CA ARG A 268 14.18 -21.90 -6.50
C ARG A 268 14.25 -22.28 -5.02
N ASN A 269 13.40 -21.63 -4.21
CA ASN A 269 13.37 -21.93 -2.78
C ASN A 269 12.83 -23.33 -2.51
N TYR A 270 11.93 -23.83 -3.36
CA TYR A 270 11.41 -25.18 -3.23
C TYR A 270 12.50 -26.24 -3.49
N VAL A 271 13.27 -26.09 -4.56
CA VAL A 271 14.41 -26.99 -4.85
C VAL A 271 15.47 -26.91 -3.74
N ALA A 272 15.75 -25.71 -3.23
CA ALA A 272 16.65 -25.54 -2.09
C ALA A 272 16.15 -26.31 -0.85
N PHE A 273 14.87 -26.23 -0.54
CA PHE A 273 14.25 -26.99 0.54
C PHE A 273 14.38 -28.50 0.33
N LEU A 274 14.01 -29.02 -0.85
CA LEU A 274 14.07 -30.46 -1.17
C LEU A 274 15.50 -30.99 -1.05
N SER A 275 16.48 -30.24 -1.54
CA SER A 275 17.89 -30.65 -1.47
C SER A 275 18.47 -30.57 -0.06
N LEU A 276 18.22 -29.49 0.66
CA LEU A 276 18.83 -29.28 1.98
C LEU A 276 18.15 -30.12 3.07
N ARG A 277 16.84 -30.21 3.06
CA ARG A 277 16.06 -30.88 4.10
C ARG A 277 15.87 -32.35 3.82
N TRP A 278 15.48 -32.72 2.60
CA TRP A 278 15.18 -34.11 2.22
C TRP A 278 16.31 -34.79 1.47
N LYS A 279 17.44 -34.07 1.22
CA LYS A 279 18.65 -34.59 0.55
C LYS A 279 18.38 -35.15 -0.85
N ILE A 280 17.42 -34.53 -1.56
CA ILE A 280 17.06 -34.93 -2.93
C ILE A 280 17.91 -34.10 -3.91
N GLU A 281 18.78 -34.77 -4.67
CA GLU A 281 19.70 -34.11 -5.62
C GLU A 281 19.08 -33.93 -7.00
N LYS A 282 18.16 -34.82 -7.38
CA LYS A 282 17.46 -34.76 -8.66
C LYS A 282 15.96 -34.66 -8.39
N VAL A 283 15.36 -33.55 -8.81
CA VAL A 283 13.97 -33.19 -8.53
C VAL A 283 13.16 -33.23 -9.81
N ARG A 284 12.11 -34.01 -9.82
CA ARG A 284 11.05 -33.95 -10.83
C ARG A 284 9.93 -33.05 -10.33
N PHE A 285 9.69 -31.93 -10.99
CA PHE A 285 8.76 -30.90 -10.47
C PHE A 285 7.56 -30.68 -11.37
N LEU A 286 6.44 -30.24 -10.77
CA LEU A 286 5.21 -29.83 -11.42
C LEU A 286 4.93 -28.36 -11.13
N CYS A 287 4.99 -27.52 -12.16
CA CYS A 287 4.47 -26.16 -12.12
C CYS A 287 2.96 -26.20 -12.35
N TYR A 288 2.18 -26.26 -11.27
CA TYR A 288 0.73 -26.31 -11.36
C TYR A 288 0.18 -24.92 -11.68
N ARG A 289 -0.41 -24.79 -12.87
CA ARG A 289 -1.05 -23.56 -13.34
C ARG A 289 -2.54 -23.82 -13.52
N GLU A 290 -3.34 -22.93 -12.96
CA GLU A 290 -4.79 -23.10 -12.89
C GLU A 290 -5.50 -22.18 -13.90
N ARG A 291 -6.56 -22.71 -14.51
CA ARG A 291 -7.47 -21.95 -15.35
C ARG A 291 -8.91 -22.39 -15.05
N LEU A 292 -9.79 -21.43 -14.74
CA LEU A 292 -11.20 -21.65 -14.47
C LEU A 292 -11.48 -22.70 -13.36
N GLY A 293 -10.60 -22.76 -12.34
CA GLY A 293 -10.77 -23.67 -11.19
C GLY A 293 -10.32 -25.11 -11.45
N GLY A 294 -9.52 -25.35 -12.47
CA GLY A 294 -8.86 -26.63 -12.77
C GLY A 294 -7.47 -26.44 -13.37
N ILE A 295 -6.70 -27.52 -13.46
CA ILE A 295 -5.36 -27.47 -14.07
C ILE A 295 -5.45 -27.08 -15.55
N ASP A 296 -4.60 -26.14 -15.97
CA ASP A 296 -4.34 -25.86 -17.38
C ASP A 296 -3.16 -26.74 -17.85
N LEU A 297 -3.48 -27.88 -18.45
CA LEU A 297 -2.47 -28.88 -18.86
C LEU A 297 -1.51 -28.34 -19.92
N GLU A 298 -1.97 -27.46 -20.81
CA GLU A 298 -1.13 -26.87 -21.85
C GLU A 298 -0.10 -25.89 -21.26
N LYS A 299 -0.48 -25.18 -20.20
CA LYS A 299 0.37 -24.18 -19.57
C LYS A 299 1.15 -24.71 -18.37
N SER A 300 0.64 -25.71 -17.69
CA SER A 300 1.35 -26.37 -16.62
C SER A 300 2.57 -27.08 -17.15
N LEU A 301 3.67 -27.02 -16.38
CA LEU A 301 4.97 -27.57 -16.83
C LEU A 301 5.40 -28.69 -15.91
N ILE A 302 5.96 -29.75 -16.48
CA ILE A 302 6.66 -30.80 -15.77
C ILE A 302 8.11 -30.80 -16.25
N GLY A 303 9.03 -30.78 -15.32
CA GLY A 303 10.45 -30.75 -15.63
C GLY A 303 11.30 -31.51 -14.63
N GLU A 304 12.55 -31.69 -14.97
CA GLU A 304 13.57 -32.22 -14.09
C GLU A 304 14.66 -31.18 -13.87
N ALA A 305 15.08 -31.02 -12.62
CA ALA A 305 16.19 -30.19 -12.25
C ALA A 305 17.14 -30.97 -11.35
N SER A 306 18.45 -30.75 -11.50
CA SER A 306 19.44 -31.22 -10.57
C SER A 306 19.98 -30.05 -9.76
N PHE A 307 20.28 -30.35 -8.50
CA PHE A 307 20.84 -29.40 -7.57
C PHE A 307 21.93 -30.07 -6.75
N ALA A 308 23.14 -29.53 -6.85
CA ALA A 308 24.22 -29.93 -5.97
C ALA A 308 24.28 -28.97 -4.79
N ALA A 309 23.95 -29.44 -3.60
CA ALA A 309 24.04 -28.63 -2.39
C ALA A 309 25.50 -28.15 -2.22
N PRO A 310 25.73 -26.85 -1.99
CA PRO A 310 27.07 -26.36 -1.74
C PRO A 310 27.64 -26.96 -0.44
N HIS A 311 28.91 -27.25 -0.42
CA HIS A 311 29.59 -27.61 0.83
C HIS A 311 29.50 -26.41 1.80
N GLY A 312 29.11 -26.68 3.04
CA GLY A 312 29.04 -25.64 4.09
C GLY A 312 27.66 -25.01 4.35
N TRP A 313 26.61 -25.41 3.65
CA TRP A 313 25.25 -24.92 3.94
C TRP A 313 24.69 -25.43 5.28
N ASP A 314 25.30 -26.45 5.86
CA ASP A 314 24.93 -26.97 7.19
C ASP A 314 25.64 -26.20 8.33
N VAL A 315 26.48 -25.20 8.01
CA VAL A 315 27.20 -24.38 8.99
C VAL A 315 26.42 -23.10 9.28
N SER A 316 26.24 -22.80 10.55
CA SER A 316 25.46 -21.64 11.04
C SER A 316 25.92 -20.28 10.51
N ASP A 317 27.17 -20.18 10.05
CA ASP A 317 27.79 -18.93 9.58
C ASP A 317 27.75 -18.75 8.05
N TYR A 318 27.23 -19.74 7.32
CA TYR A 318 27.12 -19.60 5.86
C TYR A 318 26.09 -18.54 5.45
N VAL A 319 26.54 -17.57 4.67
CA VAL A 319 25.67 -16.53 4.10
C VAL A 319 25.41 -16.88 2.64
N PRO A 320 24.22 -17.35 2.29
CA PRO A 320 23.88 -17.65 0.91
C PRO A 320 23.85 -16.39 0.06
N GLU A 321 24.15 -16.54 -1.22
CA GLU A 321 23.82 -15.51 -2.20
C GLU A 321 22.28 -15.44 -2.32
N VAL A 322 21.71 -14.26 -2.12
CA VAL A 322 20.26 -14.04 -2.16
C VAL A 322 19.95 -13.01 -3.21
N ILE A 323 19.04 -13.37 -4.11
CA ILE A 323 18.54 -12.50 -5.18
C ILE A 323 17.02 -12.37 -5.06
N GLY A 324 16.41 -11.39 -5.70
CA GLY A 324 14.96 -11.36 -5.73
C GLY A 324 14.29 -9.99 -5.80
N TRP A 325 14.99 -8.92 -6.14
CA TRP A 325 14.33 -7.66 -6.40
C TRP A 325 13.44 -7.75 -7.64
N GLU A 326 12.25 -7.17 -7.57
CA GLU A 326 11.33 -7.16 -8.69
C GLU A 326 11.92 -6.37 -9.87
N GLY A 327 11.99 -7.02 -11.04
CA GLY A 327 12.62 -6.48 -12.24
C GLY A 327 14.09 -6.83 -12.42
N GLU A 328 14.71 -7.52 -11.47
CA GLU A 328 16.06 -8.04 -11.57
C GLU A 328 16.09 -9.23 -12.54
N THR A 329 16.97 -9.17 -13.55
CA THR A 329 17.24 -10.32 -14.43
C THR A 329 18.54 -10.98 -13.99
N PRO A 330 18.56 -12.29 -13.70
CA PRO A 330 19.77 -12.98 -13.33
C PRO A 330 20.82 -12.89 -14.46
N GLY A 331 22.04 -12.43 -14.12
CA GLY A 331 23.18 -12.45 -15.03
C GLY A 331 23.68 -11.09 -15.53
N ASP A 332 22.99 -9.99 -15.23
CA ASP A 332 23.44 -8.65 -15.62
C ASP A 332 23.74 -7.85 -14.32
N GLY A 333 25.00 -7.76 -13.95
CA GLY A 333 25.50 -7.33 -12.65
C GLY A 333 25.27 -5.86 -12.26
N ARG A 334 24.45 -5.12 -12.94
CA ARG A 334 24.06 -3.74 -12.59
C ARG A 334 22.71 -3.40 -13.24
N LYS A 335 21.59 -3.64 -12.55
CA LYS A 335 20.37 -2.91 -12.86
C LYS A 335 20.00 -2.03 -11.69
N GLU A 336 19.95 -0.75 -11.96
CA GLU A 336 19.37 0.24 -11.07
C GLU A 336 17.95 -0.23 -10.71
N MET A 337 17.70 -0.36 -9.43
CA MET A 337 16.39 -0.68 -8.88
C MET A 337 15.40 0.39 -9.35
N LYS A 338 14.48 0.02 -10.25
CA LYS A 338 13.50 0.97 -10.81
C LYS A 338 12.53 1.41 -9.72
N LEU A 339 12.65 2.65 -9.32
CA LEU A 339 11.77 3.25 -8.32
C LEU A 339 10.32 3.22 -8.79
N LYS A 340 9.46 2.54 -8.05
CA LYS A 340 8.01 2.54 -8.26
C LYS A 340 7.35 3.58 -7.38
N SER A 341 6.33 4.24 -7.89
CA SER A 341 5.55 5.22 -7.11
C SER A 341 4.06 5.09 -7.33
N ILE A 342 3.32 5.38 -6.27
CA ILE A 342 1.85 5.47 -6.27
C ILE A 342 1.50 6.93 -6.06
N ASN A 343 0.67 7.49 -6.94
CA ASN A 343 0.10 8.81 -6.73
C ASN A 343 -1.26 8.65 -6.03
N LEU A 344 -1.42 9.31 -4.88
CA LEU A 344 -2.63 9.29 -4.07
C LEU A 344 -3.56 10.47 -4.36
N GLU A 345 -3.20 11.37 -5.28
CA GLU A 345 -4.03 12.51 -5.66
C GLU A 345 -5.34 12.06 -6.29
N SER A 346 -6.43 12.67 -5.84
CA SER A 346 -7.73 12.45 -6.45
C SER A 346 -7.89 13.28 -7.74
N LEU A 347 -8.58 12.72 -8.72
CA LEU A 347 -8.81 13.36 -10.03
C LEU A 347 -10.02 14.30 -10.02
N SER A 348 -10.95 14.22 -9.04
CA SER A 348 -12.16 15.05 -9.02
C SER A 348 -11.91 16.42 -8.36
N PRO A 349 -12.52 17.52 -8.86
CA PRO A 349 -12.37 18.87 -8.27
C PRO A 349 -12.83 18.97 -6.82
N GLU A 350 -13.91 18.31 -6.45
CA GLU A 350 -14.45 18.29 -5.08
C GLU A 350 -13.52 17.55 -4.12
N SER A 351 -12.98 16.41 -4.55
CA SER A 351 -11.99 15.68 -3.79
C SER A 351 -10.69 16.45 -3.64
N LYS A 352 -10.27 17.27 -4.61
CA LYS A 352 -9.09 18.13 -4.50
C LYS A 352 -9.23 19.17 -3.40
N ARG A 353 -10.41 19.81 -3.27
CA ARG A 353 -10.67 20.78 -2.18
C ARG A 353 -10.58 20.13 -0.80
N SER A 354 -11.20 18.97 -0.64
CA SER A 354 -11.07 18.18 0.59
C SER A 354 -9.62 17.76 0.87
N GLN A 355 -8.85 17.43 -0.16
CA GLN A 355 -7.44 17.09 -0.03
C GLN A 355 -6.57 18.26 0.45
N VAL A 356 -6.85 19.48 0.02
CA VAL A 356 -6.13 20.68 0.47
C VAL A 356 -6.28 20.86 1.97
N ASP A 357 -7.50 20.72 2.50
CA ASP A 357 -7.74 20.82 3.95
C ASP A 357 -7.06 19.68 4.72
N GLN A 358 -7.18 18.45 4.23
CA GLN A 358 -6.48 17.29 4.80
C GLN A 358 -4.96 17.46 4.77
N GLN A 359 -4.41 18.03 3.71
CA GLN A 359 -2.98 18.29 3.58
C GLN A 359 -2.51 19.31 4.63
N GLN A 360 -3.30 20.34 4.90
CA GLN A 360 -2.98 21.33 5.92
C GLN A 360 -2.98 20.70 7.33
N LEU A 361 -4.01 19.92 7.67
CA LEU A 361 -4.08 19.20 8.94
C LEU A 361 -2.92 18.18 9.08
N MET A 362 -2.57 17.53 8.00
CA MET A 362 -1.42 16.62 7.96
C MET A 362 -0.10 17.36 8.23
N HIS A 363 0.11 18.54 7.66
CA HIS A 363 1.30 19.35 7.96
C HIS A 363 1.39 19.68 9.47
N LEU A 364 0.29 20.05 10.09
CA LEU A 364 0.24 20.30 11.53
C LEU A 364 0.58 19.04 12.34
N LYS A 365 0.07 17.89 11.92
CA LYS A 365 0.39 16.59 12.54
C LYS A 365 1.88 16.28 12.44
N LEU A 366 2.48 16.46 11.25
CA LEU A 366 3.92 16.28 11.04
C LEU A 366 4.78 17.25 11.86
N MET A 367 4.33 18.49 12.05
CA MET A 367 5.00 19.45 12.95
C MET A 367 4.93 18.98 14.40
N GLY A 368 3.80 18.43 14.83
CA GLY A 368 3.59 17.86 16.16
C GLY A 368 4.59 16.75 16.51
N TRP A 369 4.99 15.92 15.53
CA TRP A 369 6.00 14.88 15.77
C TRP A 369 7.39 15.42 16.11
N ARG A 370 7.73 16.63 15.64
CA ARG A 370 9.07 17.20 15.77
C ARG A 370 9.22 18.18 16.92
N HIS A 371 8.17 18.93 17.23
CA HIS A 371 8.28 20.08 18.13
C HIS A 371 7.45 19.94 19.40
N PHE A 372 6.15 19.70 19.28
CA PHE A 372 5.24 19.57 20.43
C PHE A 372 3.97 18.83 20.01
N PRO A 373 3.43 17.99 20.88
CA PRO A 373 2.19 17.28 20.58
C PRO A 373 1.02 18.26 20.49
N VAL A 374 0.34 18.26 19.34
CA VAL A 374 -0.87 19.05 19.08
C VAL A 374 -2.04 18.07 18.92
N ASP A 375 -3.03 18.23 19.77
CA ASP A 375 -4.30 17.51 19.64
C ASP A 375 -5.16 18.21 18.59
N LEU A 376 -5.06 17.74 17.34
CA LEU A 376 -5.76 18.34 16.20
C LEU A 376 -7.26 18.13 16.26
N ASP A 377 -7.73 17.01 16.82
CA ASP A 377 -9.16 16.71 16.95
C ASP A 377 -9.81 17.70 17.92
N LYS A 378 -9.13 17.98 19.01
CA LYS A 378 -9.55 18.99 19.98
C LYS A 378 -9.55 20.39 19.34
N LEU A 379 -8.52 20.75 18.59
CA LEU A 379 -8.45 22.06 17.91
C LEU A 379 -9.55 22.20 16.86
N CYS A 380 -9.78 21.19 16.03
CA CYS A 380 -10.85 21.19 15.02
C CYS A 380 -12.23 21.29 15.68
N GLY A 381 -12.42 20.67 16.83
CA GLY A 381 -13.67 20.72 17.60
C GLY A 381 -13.90 22.02 18.37
N THR A 382 -12.84 22.78 18.69
CA THR A 382 -12.90 23.98 19.51
C THR A 382 -13.69 25.10 18.83
N ARG A 383 -14.67 25.65 19.53
CA ARG A 383 -15.48 26.79 19.08
C ARG A 383 -14.84 28.08 19.54
N CYS A 384 -14.50 28.93 18.58
CA CYS A 384 -13.86 30.22 18.85
C CYS A 384 -14.79 31.37 18.51
N LEU A 385 -14.97 32.29 19.45
CA LEU A 385 -15.69 33.54 19.26
C LEU A 385 -14.69 34.67 19.04
N VAL A 386 -14.82 35.37 17.92
CA VAL A 386 -13.97 36.51 17.54
C VAL A 386 -14.81 37.78 17.65
N LEU A 387 -14.48 38.64 18.61
CA LEU A 387 -15.14 39.91 18.82
C LEU A 387 -14.27 41.03 18.19
N GLY A 388 -14.73 41.52 17.05
CA GLY A 388 -14.04 42.49 16.17
C GLY A 388 -13.54 41.81 14.88
N ALA A 389 -14.05 42.30 13.72
CA ALA A 389 -13.70 41.86 12.38
C ALA A 389 -12.88 42.92 11.61
N GLY A 390 -12.13 43.74 12.32
CA GLY A 390 -11.18 44.70 11.76
C GLY A 390 -9.88 44.03 11.30
N THR A 391 -8.79 44.77 11.24
CA THR A 391 -7.48 44.28 10.79
C THR A 391 -7.04 43.03 11.58
N LEU A 392 -7.10 43.09 12.91
CA LEU A 392 -6.77 41.96 13.78
C LEU A 392 -7.75 40.78 13.60
N GLY A 393 -9.05 41.08 13.45
CA GLY A 393 -10.07 40.07 13.25
C GLY A 393 -9.84 39.24 12.00
N CYS A 394 -9.49 39.89 10.90
CA CYS A 394 -9.12 39.21 9.66
C CYS A 394 -7.90 38.29 9.82
N GLU A 395 -6.81 38.80 10.42
CA GLU A 395 -5.59 38.03 10.57
C GLU A 395 -5.74 36.88 11.57
N VAL A 396 -6.36 37.13 12.73
CA VAL A 396 -6.57 36.11 13.75
C VAL A 396 -7.48 34.99 13.25
N SER A 397 -8.59 35.34 12.57
CA SER A 397 -9.47 34.33 11.98
C SER A 397 -8.74 33.44 10.97
N ARG A 398 -7.93 34.07 10.09
CA ARG A 398 -7.09 33.34 9.12
C ARG A 398 -6.07 32.44 9.81
N LEU A 399 -5.38 32.93 10.83
CA LEU A 399 -4.38 32.16 11.58
C LEU A 399 -5.02 30.99 12.35
N LEU A 400 -6.17 31.20 12.98
CA LEU A 400 -6.90 30.12 13.67
C LEU A 400 -7.22 28.96 12.73
N MET A 401 -7.70 29.25 11.53
CA MET A 401 -7.92 28.21 10.52
C MET A 401 -6.62 27.52 10.09
N THR A 402 -5.53 28.27 9.95
CA THR A 402 -4.22 27.72 9.61
C THR A 402 -3.72 26.75 10.68
N TRP A 403 -4.05 27.00 11.95
CA TRP A 403 -3.74 26.12 13.09
C TRP A 403 -4.75 24.99 13.32
N GLY A 404 -5.76 24.85 12.48
CA GLY A 404 -6.67 23.72 12.53
C GLY A 404 -8.05 24.01 13.11
N VAL A 405 -8.32 25.22 13.64
CA VAL A 405 -9.66 25.58 14.12
C VAL A 405 -10.64 25.56 12.96
N ARG A 406 -11.80 24.91 13.18
CA ARG A 406 -12.85 24.77 12.12
C ARG A 406 -14.18 25.36 12.50
N LYS A 407 -14.33 25.90 13.72
CA LYS A 407 -15.60 26.49 14.21
C LYS A 407 -15.36 27.90 14.71
N LEU A 408 -15.86 28.89 13.94
CA LEU A 408 -15.65 30.31 14.19
C LEU A 408 -16.98 31.06 14.21
N THR A 409 -17.19 31.89 15.23
CA THR A 409 -18.26 32.89 15.26
C THR A 409 -17.60 34.26 15.30
N VAL A 410 -17.88 35.09 14.29
CA VAL A 410 -17.30 36.44 14.17
C VAL A 410 -18.37 37.48 14.44
N VAL A 411 -18.08 38.43 15.32
CA VAL A 411 -19.01 39.48 15.72
C VAL A 411 -18.38 40.86 15.47
N ASP A 412 -19.06 41.74 14.75
CA ASP A 412 -18.67 43.13 14.53
C ASP A 412 -19.89 43.97 14.24
N GLY A 413 -19.89 45.21 14.71
CA GLY A 413 -21.00 46.16 14.48
C GLY A 413 -20.84 47.01 13.23
N GLY A 414 -19.60 47.15 12.72
CA GLY A 414 -19.26 48.06 11.61
C GLY A 414 -19.45 47.45 10.22
N CYS A 415 -19.40 48.31 9.21
CA CYS A 415 -19.39 47.92 7.81
C CYS A 415 -18.01 48.12 7.20
N VAL A 416 -17.73 47.41 6.11
CA VAL A 416 -16.49 47.56 5.35
C VAL A 416 -16.47 48.91 4.67
N ALA A 417 -15.38 49.67 4.83
CA ALA A 417 -15.19 50.97 4.19
C ALA A 417 -14.00 50.90 3.22
N MET A 418 -13.94 51.76 2.22
CA MET A 418 -12.85 51.79 1.22
C MET A 418 -11.46 51.86 1.85
N PRO A 419 -11.19 52.70 2.91
CA PRO A 419 -9.89 52.70 3.57
C PRO A 419 -9.51 51.40 4.27
N ASP A 420 -10.51 50.54 4.62
CA ASP A 420 -10.30 49.28 5.28
C ASP A 420 -9.61 48.27 4.36
N LEU A 421 -9.81 48.35 3.05
CA LEU A 421 -9.26 47.41 2.06
C LEU A 421 -7.74 47.34 2.07
N VAL A 422 -7.06 48.44 2.44
CA VAL A 422 -5.61 48.48 2.54
C VAL A 422 -5.08 47.72 3.76
N LYS A 423 -5.84 47.69 4.86
CA LYS A 423 -5.43 47.15 6.17
C LYS A 423 -6.03 45.79 6.49
N GLN A 424 -7.18 45.47 5.90
CA GLN A 424 -7.99 44.30 6.24
C GLN A 424 -7.93 43.27 5.11
N SER A 425 -7.07 42.29 5.27
CA SER A 425 -6.64 41.33 4.23
C SER A 425 -7.73 40.41 3.65
N LEU A 426 -8.90 40.38 4.27
CA LEU A 426 -10.00 39.49 3.85
C LEU A 426 -11.10 40.22 3.08
N TYR A 427 -11.07 41.55 2.98
CA TYR A 427 -12.09 42.31 2.25
C TYR A 427 -11.59 42.80 0.90
N VAL A 428 -12.51 42.91 -0.02
CA VAL A 428 -12.30 43.42 -1.37
C VAL A 428 -13.32 44.52 -1.69
N GLU A 429 -13.12 45.26 -2.76
CA GLU A 429 -13.96 46.42 -3.14
C GLU A 429 -15.45 46.09 -3.18
N LYS A 430 -15.85 44.92 -3.65
CA LYS A 430 -17.26 44.48 -3.67
C LYS A 430 -17.91 44.34 -2.29
N ASP A 431 -17.10 44.28 -1.22
CA ASP A 431 -17.62 44.14 0.15
C ASP A 431 -17.89 45.50 0.80
N CYS A 432 -17.52 46.59 0.17
CA CYS A 432 -17.78 47.94 0.68
C CYS A 432 -19.26 48.17 0.97
N GLY A 433 -19.56 48.66 2.17
CA GLY A 433 -20.90 48.86 2.66
C GLY A 433 -21.56 47.62 3.29
N VAL A 434 -21.02 46.43 3.11
CA VAL A 434 -21.51 45.21 3.75
C VAL A 434 -21.00 45.15 5.22
N PRO A 435 -21.82 44.65 6.18
CA PRO A 435 -21.34 44.45 7.56
C PRO A 435 -20.12 43.56 7.59
N ARG A 436 -19.05 44.00 8.31
CA ARG A 436 -17.74 43.29 8.37
C ARG A 436 -17.89 41.84 8.78
N ALA A 437 -18.69 41.57 9.82
CA ALA A 437 -18.92 40.20 10.30
C ALA A 437 -19.58 39.29 9.25
N ILE A 438 -20.40 39.86 8.34
CA ILE A 438 -21.02 39.09 7.25
C ILE A 438 -20.08 38.95 6.06
N ALA A 439 -19.38 40.03 5.70
CA ALA A 439 -18.46 40.03 4.56
C ALA A 439 -17.29 39.04 4.71
N ILE A 440 -16.81 38.79 5.95
CA ILE A 440 -15.68 37.89 6.23
C ILE A 440 -16.01 36.43 5.92
N VAL A 441 -17.28 36.01 6.06
CA VAL A 441 -17.71 34.58 6.00
C VAL A 441 -17.37 33.92 4.66
N PRO A 442 -17.79 34.46 3.49
CA PRO A 442 -17.47 33.83 2.21
C PRO A 442 -15.97 33.73 1.96
N HIS A 443 -15.17 34.71 2.36
CA HIS A 443 -13.73 34.72 2.17
C HIS A 443 -13.02 33.65 3.01
N LEU A 444 -13.48 33.39 4.23
CA LEU A 444 -12.97 32.30 5.06
C LEU A 444 -13.35 30.93 4.49
N LYS A 445 -14.61 30.77 4.03
CA LYS A 445 -15.08 29.53 3.42
C LYS A 445 -14.42 29.23 2.06
N GLU A 446 -14.08 30.25 1.30
CA GLU A 446 -13.34 30.08 0.05
C GLU A 446 -11.92 29.54 0.29
N ARG A 447 -11.27 30.00 1.36
CA ARG A 447 -9.91 29.54 1.76
C ARG A 447 -9.93 28.15 2.39
N CYS A 448 -10.93 27.86 3.22
CA CYS A 448 -11.09 26.57 3.89
C CYS A 448 -12.57 26.15 3.83
N PRO A 449 -12.96 25.33 2.83
CA PRO A 449 -14.36 24.90 2.66
C PRO A 449 -14.92 24.10 3.84
N ALA A 450 -14.04 23.46 4.63
CA ALA A 450 -14.42 22.67 5.81
C ALA A 450 -14.72 23.52 7.06
N VAL A 451 -14.52 24.86 7.01
CA VAL A 451 -14.76 25.73 8.16
C VAL A 451 -16.26 26.02 8.33
N GLU A 452 -16.73 25.89 9.55
CA GLU A 452 -18.04 26.34 10.02
C GLU A 452 -17.88 27.76 10.54
N VAL A 453 -18.27 28.76 9.74
CA VAL A 453 -18.17 30.18 10.10
C VAL A 453 -19.54 30.80 10.11
N GLU A 454 -19.84 31.50 11.20
CA GLU A 454 -21.02 32.35 11.39
C GLU A 454 -20.58 33.79 11.60
N GLY A 455 -21.18 34.73 10.83
CA GLY A 455 -20.96 36.16 11.00
C GLY A 455 -22.19 36.80 11.62
N ILE A 456 -22.00 37.60 12.68
CA ILE A 456 -23.08 38.27 13.41
C ILE A 456 -22.80 39.76 13.47
N GLN A 457 -23.66 40.52 12.81
CA GLN A 457 -23.66 41.99 12.97
C GLN A 457 -24.23 42.36 14.34
N MET A 458 -23.40 42.82 15.23
CA MET A 458 -23.80 43.24 16.57
C MET A 458 -22.79 44.25 17.14
N GLU A 459 -23.29 45.33 17.63
CA GLU A 459 -22.49 46.33 18.35
C GLU A 459 -22.44 45.99 19.84
N ILE A 460 -21.21 45.96 20.39
CA ILE A 460 -21.00 45.69 21.82
C ILE A 460 -21.33 46.96 22.60
N PRO A 461 -22.23 46.91 23.61
CA PRO A 461 -22.57 48.10 24.39
C PRO A 461 -21.35 48.63 25.14
N VAL A 462 -21.09 49.91 25.01
CA VAL A 462 -20.01 50.62 25.70
C VAL A 462 -20.61 51.69 26.61
N PRO A 463 -19.99 51.94 27.81
CA PRO A 463 -20.39 53.00 28.70
C PRO A 463 -20.36 54.38 27.97
N GLY A 464 -21.41 55.18 28.19
CA GLY A 464 -21.51 56.51 27.59
C GLY A 464 -22.16 56.61 26.19
N ASN A 465 -22.50 55.47 25.57
CA ASN A 465 -23.21 55.46 24.30
C ASN A 465 -24.73 55.53 24.55
N PRO A 466 -25.49 56.51 24.02
CA PRO A 466 -26.94 56.67 24.25
C PRO A 466 -27.76 55.62 23.50
N VAL A 467 -27.84 54.41 24.03
CA VAL A 467 -28.65 53.31 23.50
C VAL A 467 -29.81 53.06 24.48
N SER A 468 -30.99 52.73 23.95
CA SER A 468 -32.15 52.44 24.77
C SER A 468 -31.90 51.23 25.70
N PRO A 469 -32.38 51.23 26.98
CA PRO A 469 -32.17 50.14 27.92
C PRO A 469 -32.66 48.78 27.42
N SER A 470 -33.74 48.75 26.66
CA SER A 470 -34.28 47.51 26.04
C SER A 470 -33.35 46.90 24.97
N LYS A 471 -32.69 47.72 24.16
CA LYS A 471 -31.71 47.27 23.18
C LYS A 471 -30.44 46.74 23.90
N ILE A 472 -30.00 47.41 24.96
CA ILE A 472 -28.85 46.95 25.74
C ILE A 472 -29.14 45.58 26.36
N ALA A 473 -30.30 45.36 26.94
CA ALA A 473 -30.68 44.07 27.52
C ALA A 473 -30.68 42.94 26.49
N SER A 474 -31.23 43.16 25.29
CA SER A 474 -31.29 42.17 24.23
C SER A 474 -29.90 41.83 23.69
N VAL A 475 -29.01 42.81 23.51
CA VAL A 475 -27.62 42.59 23.06
C VAL A 475 -26.83 41.88 24.14
N LEU A 476 -27.01 42.23 25.42
CA LEU A 476 -26.37 41.59 26.53
C LEU A 476 -26.74 40.10 26.62
N ASP A 477 -28.02 39.76 26.50
CA ASP A 477 -28.47 38.37 26.51
C ASP A 477 -27.94 37.57 25.31
N ARG A 478 -27.83 38.19 24.12
CA ARG A 478 -27.24 37.59 22.95
C ARG A 478 -25.75 37.36 23.15
N LEU A 479 -25.02 38.34 23.67
CA LEU A 479 -23.58 38.23 23.95
C LEU A 479 -23.30 37.15 25.01
N LYS A 480 -24.12 37.06 26.07
CA LYS A 480 -24.02 35.97 27.07
C LYS A 480 -24.16 34.60 26.42
N LYS A 481 -25.14 34.41 25.55
CA LYS A 481 -25.36 33.16 24.81
C LYS A 481 -24.15 32.81 23.94
N LEU A 482 -23.59 33.78 23.22
CA LEU A 482 -22.41 33.60 22.36
C LEU A 482 -21.19 33.21 23.18
N VAL A 483 -20.93 33.90 24.29
CA VAL A 483 -19.82 33.52 25.20
C VAL A 483 -20.04 32.13 25.79
N ALA A 484 -21.26 31.79 26.19
CA ALA A 484 -21.58 30.48 26.75
C ALA A 484 -21.38 29.35 25.74
N SER A 485 -21.71 29.55 24.46
CA SER A 485 -21.64 28.54 23.39
C SER A 485 -20.23 28.32 22.83
N ASN A 486 -19.26 29.17 23.13
CA ASN A 486 -17.89 29.08 22.64
C ASN A 486 -16.92 28.76 23.79
N GLU A 487 -15.82 28.06 23.49
CA GLU A 487 -14.79 27.69 24.45
C GLU A 487 -13.72 28.78 24.60
N VAL A 488 -13.38 29.44 23.49
CA VAL A 488 -12.33 30.45 23.43
C VAL A 488 -12.88 31.75 22.86
N VAL A 489 -12.57 32.87 23.49
CA VAL A 489 -13.00 34.20 23.07
C VAL A 489 -11.79 35.06 22.76
N PHE A 490 -11.75 35.63 21.57
CA PHE A 490 -10.73 36.59 21.12
C PHE A 490 -11.32 38.00 21.15
N LEU A 491 -10.76 38.88 21.98
CA LEU A 491 -11.14 40.28 22.06
C LEU A 491 -10.20 41.12 21.19
N LEU A 492 -10.70 41.56 20.04
CA LEU A 492 -9.93 42.24 18.99
C LEU A 492 -10.53 43.61 18.66
N THR A 493 -11.37 44.12 19.54
CA THR A 493 -11.94 45.47 19.44
C THR A 493 -10.90 46.53 19.85
N ASP A 494 -11.02 47.73 19.26
CA ASP A 494 -9.99 48.77 19.37
C ASP A 494 -10.05 49.55 20.70
N THR A 495 -11.25 49.66 21.33
CA THR A 495 -11.43 50.47 22.53
C THR A 495 -11.43 49.68 23.83
N TRP A 496 -10.94 50.25 24.89
CA TRP A 496 -10.95 49.63 26.22
C TRP A 496 -12.36 49.36 26.75
N GLU A 497 -13.25 50.27 26.48
CA GLU A 497 -14.65 50.22 26.93
C GLU A 497 -15.38 49.01 26.34
N SER A 498 -15.11 48.68 25.06
CA SER A 498 -15.73 47.55 24.38
C SER A 498 -15.22 46.18 24.89
N ARG A 499 -14.10 46.15 25.63
CA ARG A 499 -13.48 44.92 26.17
C ARG A 499 -14.01 44.57 27.57
N TRP A 500 -14.49 45.50 28.31
CA TRP A 500 -14.90 45.29 29.70
C TRP A 500 -16.01 44.25 29.85
N LEU A 501 -17.13 44.45 29.16
CA LEU A 501 -18.28 43.56 29.26
C LEU A 501 -17.98 42.13 28.84
N PRO A 502 -17.34 41.89 27.67
CA PRO A 502 -16.94 40.54 27.26
C PRO A 502 -15.98 39.90 28.26
N THR A 503 -15.02 40.63 28.81
CA THR A 503 -14.09 40.10 29.82
C THR A 503 -14.82 39.61 31.07
N LEU A 504 -15.74 40.42 31.57
CA LEU A 504 -16.56 40.06 32.74
C LEU A 504 -17.37 38.78 32.46
N LEU A 505 -18.00 38.70 31.28
CA LEU A 505 -18.78 37.53 30.89
C LEU A 505 -17.92 36.28 30.75
N CYS A 506 -16.74 36.39 30.20
CA CYS A 506 -15.79 35.28 30.07
C CYS A 506 -15.31 34.80 31.43
N ALA A 507 -14.96 35.72 32.34
CA ALA A 507 -14.53 35.40 33.71
C ALA A 507 -15.64 34.67 34.48
N ASN A 508 -16.86 35.18 34.41
CA ASN A 508 -18.02 34.55 35.04
C ASN A 508 -18.38 33.19 34.44
N GLY A 509 -18.15 33.02 33.15
CA GLY A 509 -18.43 31.77 32.38
C GLY A 509 -17.29 30.78 32.40
N ASN A 510 -16.16 31.05 33.07
CA ASN A 510 -14.93 30.25 33.05
C ASN A 510 -14.45 29.91 31.64
N LYS A 511 -14.42 30.92 30.76
CA LYS A 511 -14.02 30.78 29.36
C LYS A 511 -12.58 31.23 29.13
N TRP A 512 -11.90 30.59 28.21
CA TRP A 512 -10.58 31.04 27.79
C TRP A 512 -10.69 32.37 27.02
N LEU A 513 -10.00 33.38 27.53
CA LEU A 513 -10.01 34.72 26.97
C LEU A 513 -8.61 35.14 26.50
N LYS A 514 -8.50 35.64 25.26
CA LYS A 514 -7.27 36.17 24.70
C LYS A 514 -7.47 37.63 24.24
N TRP A 515 -6.75 38.54 24.83
CA TRP A 515 -6.63 39.90 24.37
C TRP A 515 -5.46 40.00 23.39
N ILE A 516 -5.70 40.63 22.23
CA ILE A 516 -4.64 40.98 21.29
C ILE A 516 -4.77 42.47 21.04
N ILE A 517 -3.69 43.19 21.29
CA ILE A 517 -3.60 44.64 21.10
C ILE A 517 -2.41 44.88 20.16
N ILE A 518 -2.64 45.61 19.09
CA ILE A 518 -1.57 46.24 18.33
C ILE A 518 -1.48 47.66 18.87
N ILE A 519 -0.37 48.01 19.53
CA ILE A 519 0.00 49.38 19.80
C ILE A 519 0.68 49.84 18.52
N LEU A 520 -0.05 50.65 17.75
CA LEU A 520 0.48 51.32 16.57
C LEU A 520 1.33 52.51 17.00
#